data_5a72e2339690a7718678d595355b2e64
#
_entry.id   5a72e2339690a7718678d595355b2e64
#
_cell.length_a   1.000
_cell.length_b   1.000
_cell.length_c   1.000
_cell.angle_alpha   90.00
_cell.angle_beta   90.00
_cell.angle_gamma   90.00
#
_symmetry.space_group_name_H-M   'P 1'
#
loop_
_entity.id
_entity.type
_entity.pdbx_description
1 polymer ?
#
loop_
_entity_poly.entity_id
_entity_poly.type
_entity_poly.pdbx_seq_one_letter_code
_entity_poly.pdbx_strand_id
1 'polypeptide(L)'
;LRINLNNNSVMELKETLLKIKKELRKYIIVSIRVVYNTETYSNKNKNTIDELKEFYDTAASLGYKLSNNRYYNRSCEACCDEKVFYITPDLGIWKCINTMSLENGKIGYINENGDMIIDAKRMLEWYSAADCFDEETCVKCKRLPDCFGGCILHKSVYGKRACTPFDMTSLSYFYD
;
A
#
# COMPACT_ATOMS: atom_id res chain seq x y z
N LEU A 1 5.67 -15.99 -1.26
CA LEU A 1 5.07 -15.94 0.09
C LEU A 1 4.89 -14.49 0.50
N ARG A 2 3.66 -14.03 0.55
CA ARG A 2 3.32 -12.71 1.08
C ARG A 2 3.08 -12.85 2.58
N ILE A 3 3.75 -12.00 3.34
CA ILE A 3 3.59 -11.92 4.79
C ILE A 3 3.00 -10.55 5.12
N ASN A 4 1.83 -10.54 5.73
CA ASN A 4 1.22 -9.31 6.20
C ASN A 4 1.67 -9.08 7.65
N LEU A 5 2.43 -8.01 7.87
CA LEU A 5 2.79 -7.56 9.20
C LEU A 5 1.59 -6.88 9.84
N ASN A 6 1.11 -7.50 10.88
CA ASN A 6 0.24 -6.88 11.86
C ASN A 6 1.05 -6.71 13.16
N ASN A 7 0.47 -7.01 14.30
CA ASN A 7 1.16 -6.93 15.61
C ASN A 7 2.11 -8.10 15.90
N ASN A 8 2.41 -8.96 14.93
CA ASN A 8 3.27 -10.12 15.13
C ASN A 8 4.73 -9.70 15.25
N SER A 9 5.46 -10.36 16.12
CA SER A 9 6.89 -10.13 16.25
C SER A 9 7.66 -10.68 15.05
N VAL A 10 8.80 -10.07 14.75
CA VAL A 10 9.71 -10.58 13.72
C VAL A 10 10.14 -12.03 14.02
N MET A 11 10.21 -12.39 15.32
CA MET A 11 10.54 -13.74 15.75
C MET A 11 9.52 -14.78 15.30
N GLU A 12 8.22 -14.52 15.41
CA GLU A 12 7.17 -15.42 14.92
C GLU A 12 7.24 -15.61 13.38
N LEU A 13 7.64 -14.56 12.66
CA LEU A 13 7.85 -14.64 11.22
C LEU A 13 9.02 -15.56 10.86
N LYS A 14 10.12 -15.48 11.62
CA LYS A 14 11.28 -16.39 11.46
C LYS A 14 10.89 -17.84 11.69
N GLU A 15 10.14 -18.13 12.73
CA GLU A 15 9.65 -19.48 13.02
C GLU A 15 8.77 -20.01 11.86
N THR A 16 7.94 -19.15 11.29
CA THR A 16 7.11 -19.51 10.13
C THR A 16 7.96 -19.87 8.91
N LEU A 17 9.02 -19.13 8.63
CA LEU A 17 9.94 -19.44 7.55
C LEU A 17 10.69 -20.77 7.77
N LEU A 18 11.03 -21.09 9.01
CA LEU A 18 11.72 -22.34 9.33
C LEU A 18 10.86 -23.59 9.11
N LYS A 19 9.53 -23.49 9.18
CA LYS A 19 8.60 -24.61 8.91
C LYS A 19 8.61 -25.09 7.46
N ILE A 20 9.09 -24.24 6.54
CA ILE A 20 9.16 -24.59 5.11
C ILE A 20 10.42 -25.45 4.86
N LYS A 21 10.26 -26.56 4.16
CA LYS A 21 11.34 -27.46 3.80
C LYS A 21 12.46 -26.73 3.07
N LYS A 22 13.71 -26.97 3.46
CA LYS A 22 14.90 -26.26 2.99
C LYS A 22 15.03 -26.27 1.46
N GLU A 23 14.77 -27.40 0.83
CA GLU A 23 14.86 -27.60 -0.62
C GLU A 23 13.86 -26.76 -1.42
N LEU A 24 12.75 -26.34 -0.80
CA LEU A 24 11.72 -25.51 -1.46
C LEU A 24 12.00 -24.00 -1.36
N ARG A 25 12.81 -23.58 -0.40
CA ARG A 25 13.00 -22.15 -0.09
C ARG A 25 13.55 -21.34 -1.27
N LYS A 26 14.44 -21.94 -2.06
CA LYS A 26 15.04 -21.29 -3.25
C LYS A 26 14.04 -20.96 -4.36
N TYR A 27 12.85 -21.53 -4.31
CA TYR A 27 11.76 -21.27 -5.27
C TYR A 27 10.75 -20.25 -4.76
N ILE A 28 10.88 -19.81 -3.51
CA ILE A 28 9.92 -18.95 -2.84
C ILE A 28 10.49 -17.54 -2.74
N ILE A 29 9.71 -16.58 -3.23
CA ILE A 29 9.99 -15.15 -3.04
C ILE A 29 9.24 -14.69 -1.79
N VAL A 30 9.95 -14.11 -0.83
CA VAL A 30 9.35 -13.51 0.38
C VAL A 30 9.10 -12.03 0.15
N SER A 31 7.88 -11.60 0.43
CA SER A 31 7.45 -10.20 0.38
C SER A 31 6.72 -9.85 1.66
N ILE A 32 7.15 -8.81 2.34
CA ILE A 32 6.47 -8.28 3.52
C ILE A 32 5.54 -7.14 3.08
N ARG A 33 4.36 -7.10 3.71
CA ARG A 33 3.42 -5.98 3.58
C ARG A 33 2.97 -5.54 4.97
N VAL A 34 3.10 -4.26 5.24
CA VAL A 34 2.53 -3.68 6.45
C VAL A 34 1.04 -3.54 6.25
N VAL A 35 0.28 -4.01 7.22
CA VAL A 35 -1.18 -3.81 7.24
C VAL A 35 -1.44 -2.43 7.82
N TYR A 36 -1.96 -1.53 6.99
CA TYR A 36 -2.38 -0.21 7.45
C TYR A 36 -3.66 -0.32 8.30
N ASN A 37 -3.78 0.59 9.26
CA ASN A 37 -4.92 0.70 10.15
C ASN A 37 -6.25 0.48 9.45
N THR A 38 -6.83 -0.67 9.74
CA THR A 38 -8.27 -0.87 9.67
C THR A 38 -8.77 -0.82 11.12
N GLU A 39 -10.06 -0.66 11.35
CA GLU A 39 -10.64 -0.66 12.71
C GLU A 39 -10.23 -1.89 13.54
N THR A 40 -9.90 -2.99 12.86
CA THR A 40 -9.46 -4.26 13.44
C THR A 40 -7.95 -4.34 13.71
N TYR A 41 -7.12 -3.51 13.09
CA TYR A 41 -5.66 -3.56 13.19
C TYR A 41 -5.11 -2.20 13.58
N SER A 42 -5.01 -1.95 14.89
CA SER A 42 -4.30 -0.77 15.37
C SER A 42 -2.79 -1.03 15.32
N ASN A 43 -2.09 -0.25 14.52
CA ASN A 43 -0.63 -0.31 14.39
C ASN A 43 0.04 0.27 15.65
N LYS A 44 -0.11 -0.41 16.78
CA LYS A 44 0.54 -0.02 18.04
C LYS A 44 2.00 -0.45 18.11
N ASN A 45 2.38 -1.48 17.35
CA ASN A 45 3.75 -1.95 17.26
C ASN A 45 4.39 -1.43 15.98
N LYS A 46 5.17 -0.38 16.11
CA LYS A 46 6.09 0.04 15.06
C LYS A 46 7.26 -0.93 15.07
N ASN A 47 7.20 -1.96 14.21
CA ASN A 47 8.41 -2.70 13.92
C ASN A 47 9.46 -1.69 13.44
N THR A 48 10.63 -1.73 14.04
CA THR A 48 11.72 -0.85 13.64
C THR A 48 12.25 -1.28 12.27
N ILE A 49 12.93 -0.37 11.57
CA ILE A 49 13.61 -0.71 10.31
C ILE A 49 14.59 -1.85 10.55
N ASP A 50 15.30 -1.78 11.66
CA ASP A 50 16.32 -2.77 12.02
C ASP A 50 15.73 -4.17 12.17
N GLU A 51 14.56 -4.30 12.78
CA GLU A 51 13.84 -5.59 12.87
C GLU A 51 13.44 -6.14 11.52
N LEU A 52 13.02 -5.27 10.61
CA LEU A 52 12.63 -5.69 9.27
C LEU A 52 13.83 -6.08 8.44
N LYS A 53 14.91 -5.32 8.54
CA LYS A 53 16.19 -5.67 7.92
C LYS A 53 16.65 -7.03 8.42
N GLU A 54 16.67 -7.22 9.73
CA GLU A 54 17.02 -8.50 10.36
C GLU A 54 16.16 -9.67 9.84
N PHE A 55 14.86 -9.44 9.64
CA PHE A 55 13.98 -10.44 9.06
C PHE A 55 14.36 -10.77 7.61
N TYR A 56 14.60 -9.77 6.77
CA TYR A 56 15.01 -9.99 5.38
C TYR A 56 16.38 -10.67 5.31
N ASP A 57 17.36 -10.26 6.11
CA ASP A 57 18.67 -10.91 6.20
C ASP A 57 18.52 -12.38 6.61
N THR A 58 17.64 -12.65 7.56
CA THR A 58 17.32 -14.02 7.99
C THR A 58 16.70 -14.82 6.85
N ALA A 59 15.70 -14.26 6.14
CA ALA A 59 15.07 -14.95 5.03
C ALA A 59 16.09 -15.27 3.93
N ALA A 60 16.96 -14.33 3.58
CA ALA A 60 18.03 -14.53 2.61
C ALA A 60 19.01 -15.65 3.06
N SER A 61 19.47 -15.62 4.31
CA SER A 61 20.36 -16.64 4.86
C SER A 61 19.75 -18.02 4.89
N LEU A 62 18.42 -18.12 5.00
CA LEU A 62 17.67 -19.37 4.94
C LEU A 62 17.46 -19.87 3.50
N GLY A 63 17.91 -19.12 2.49
CA GLY A 63 17.84 -19.50 1.07
C GLY A 63 16.56 -19.08 0.36
N TYR A 64 15.80 -18.15 0.91
CA TYR A 64 14.67 -17.54 0.23
C TYR A 64 15.13 -16.46 -0.76
N LYS A 65 14.37 -16.26 -1.82
CA LYS A 65 14.51 -15.09 -2.66
C LYS A 65 13.75 -13.93 -2.02
N LEU A 66 14.34 -12.76 -2.02
CA LEU A 66 13.67 -11.55 -1.55
C LEU A 66 12.92 -10.90 -2.70
N SER A 67 11.74 -10.34 -2.40
CA SER A 67 11.00 -9.56 -3.38
C SER A 67 11.79 -8.27 -3.67
N ASN A 68 12.43 -8.20 -4.82
CA ASN A 68 13.08 -6.99 -5.30
C ASN A 68 12.05 -6.06 -5.93
N ASN A 69 10.97 -5.85 -5.22
CA ASN A 69 9.96 -4.89 -5.62
C ASN A 69 10.53 -3.48 -5.43
N ARG A 70 11.27 -3.01 -6.42
CA ARG A 70 11.36 -1.59 -6.68
C ARG A 70 9.96 -1.12 -7.10
N TYR A 71 9.03 -1.20 -6.17
CA TYR A 71 7.84 -0.41 -6.33
C TYR A 71 8.31 1.03 -6.15
N TYR A 72 8.53 1.69 -7.28
CA TYR A 72 8.26 3.10 -7.28
C TYR A 72 6.90 3.21 -6.62
N ASN A 73 6.85 3.81 -5.46
CA ASN A 73 5.59 4.13 -4.79
C ASN A 73 4.93 5.27 -5.53
N ARG A 74 4.78 5.10 -6.83
CA ARG A 74 3.74 5.84 -7.49
C ARG A 74 2.47 5.44 -6.76
N SER A 75 1.87 6.42 -6.14
CA SER A 75 0.50 6.34 -5.65
C SER A 75 -0.22 5.32 -6.51
N CYS A 76 -0.77 4.31 -5.90
CA CYS A 76 -1.38 3.12 -6.50
C CYS A 76 -1.86 3.40 -7.93
N GLU A 77 -1.25 2.80 -8.94
CA GLU A 77 -1.52 3.10 -10.36
C GLU A 77 -3.02 3.15 -10.65
N ALA A 78 -3.77 2.21 -10.07
CA ALA A 78 -5.22 2.17 -10.17
C ALA A 78 -5.91 3.43 -9.61
N CYS A 79 -5.35 4.04 -8.58
CA CYS A 79 -5.95 5.24 -7.96
C CYS A 79 -5.66 6.51 -8.75
N CYS A 80 -4.57 6.54 -9.52
CA CYS A 80 -4.12 7.70 -10.29
C CYS A 80 -4.56 7.64 -11.75
N ASP A 81 -4.74 6.45 -12.31
CA ASP A 81 -5.17 6.27 -13.69
C ASP A 81 -6.64 6.65 -13.84
N GLU A 82 -6.93 7.62 -14.69
CA GLU A 82 -8.28 8.09 -14.95
C GLU A 82 -9.23 7.01 -15.48
N LYS A 83 -8.67 5.98 -16.15
CA LYS A 83 -9.43 4.90 -16.81
C LYS A 83 -9.65 3.68 -15.92
N VAL A 84 -9.04 3.63 -14.74
CA VAL A 84 -9.17 2.50 -13.82
C VAL A 84 -10.24 2.79 -12.77
N PHE A 85 -11.22 1.90 -12.71
CA PHE A 85 -12.33 1.94 -11.77
C PHE A 85 -12.55 0.56 -11.15
N TYR A 86 -13.05 0.53 -9.94
CA TYR A 86 -13.57 -0.66 -9.29
C TYR A 86 -15.09 -0.62 -9.34
N ILE A 87 -15.70 -1.70 -9.81
CA ILE A 87 -17.16 -1.83 -9.89
C ILE A 87 -17.58 -2.92 -8.92
N THR A 88 -18.56 -2.62 -8.08
CA THR A 88 -19.14 -3.55 -7.13
C THR A 88 -20.40 -4.23 -7.70
N PRO A 89 -20.85 -5.37 -7.16
CA PRO A 89 -22.03 -6.08 -7.65
C PRO A 89 -23.33 -5.25 -7.64
N ASP A 90 -23.39 -4.21 -6.79
CA ASP A 90 -24.49 -3.22 -6.76
C ASP A 90 -24.32 -2.11 -7.80
N LEU A 91 -23.45 -2.31 -8.80
CA LEU A 91 -23.14 -1.38 -9.86
C LEU A 91 -22.56 -0.04 -9.38
N GLY A 92 -22.05 0.02 -8.15
CA GLY A 92 -21.31 1.17 -7.63
C GLY A 92 -19.92 1.29 -8.26
N ILE A 93 -19.46 2.53 -8.45
CA ILE A 93 -18.17 2.85 -9.04
C ILE A 93 -17.26 3.51 -8.00
N TRP A 94 -16.00 3.05 -7.93
CA TRP A 94 -15.03 3.43 -6.92
C TRP A 94 -13.65 3.65 -7.54
N LYS A 95 -12.85 4.55 -6.98
CA LYS A 95 -11.45 4.76 -7.40
C LYS A 95 -10.44 3.94 -6.61
N CYS A 96 -10.82 3.44 -5.46
CA CYS A 96 -9.94 2.65 -4.62
C CYS A 96 -10.73 1.53 -3.94
N ILE A 97 -10.18 0.32 -3.95
CA ILE A 97 -10.80 -0.84 -3.29
C ILE A 97 -11.01 -0.61 -1.79
N ASN A 98 -10.13 0.15 -1.14
CA ASN A 98 -10.22 0.44 0.28
C ASN A 98 -11.28 1.52 0.62
N THR A 99 -11.89 2.15 -0.39
CA THR A 99 -12.99 3.09 -0.17
C THR A 99 -14.37 2.43 -0.23
N MET A 100 -14.45 1.17 -0.64
CA MET A 100 -15.73 0.46 -0.81
C MET A 100 -16.54 0.31 0.48
N SER A 101 -15.88 0.35 1.63
CA SER A 101 -16.53 0.32 2.95
C SER A 101 -16.88 1.71 3.50
N LEU A 102 -16.51 2.78 2.79
CA LEU A 102 -16.71 4.14 3.25
C LEU A 102 -17.96 4.73 2.61
N GLU A 103 -18.85 5.29 3.40
CA GLU A 103 -20.11 5.90 2.93
C GLU A 103 -19.88 6.93 1.82
N ASN A 104 -18.81 7.71 1.91
CA ASN A 104 -18.46 8.74 0.94
C ASN A 104 -17.42 8.30 -0.10
N GLY A 105 -17.09 7.02 -0.16
CA GLY A 105 -16.05 6.51 -1.08
C GLY A 105 -16.53 6.26 -2.51
N LYS A 106 -17.85 6.15 -2.71
CA LYS A 106 -18.46 5.89 -4.00
C LYS A 106 -18.40 7.14 -4.88
N ILE A 107 -17.89 7.01 -6.10
CA ILE A 107 -17.73 8.11 -7.05
C ILE A 107 -18.73 8.09 -8.19
N GLY A 108 -19.60 7.08 -8.24
CA GLY A 108 -20.59 6.94 -9.30
C GLY A 108 -21.29 5.60 -9.27
N TYR A 109 -22.03 5.33 -10.32
CA TYR A 109 -22.75 4.07 -10.52
C TYR A 109 -22.96 3.78 -12.02
N ILE A 110 -23.30 2.54 -12.34
CA ILE A 110 -23.76 2.16 -13.68
C ILE A 110 -25.29 2.17 -13.66
N ASN A 111 -25.89 2.87 -14.61
CA ASN A 111 -27.34 2.96 -14.74
C ASN A 111 -27.94 1.72 -15.44
N GLU A 112 -29.26 1.67 -15.54
CA GLU A 112 -29.99 0.56 -16.17
C GLU A 112 -29.66 0.38 -17.67
N ASN A 113 -29.19 1.43 -18.35
CA ASN A 113 -28.77 1.37 -19.75
C ASN A 113 -27.32 0.89 -19.94
N GLY A 114 -26.57 0.68 -18.82
CA GLY A 114 -25.16 0.32 -18.86
C GLY A 114 -24.20 1.51 -18.93
N ASP A 115 -24.72 2.75 -18.81
CA ASP A 115 -23.88 3.94 -18.83
C ASP A 115 -23.24 4.21 -17.48
N MET A 116 -21.97 4.63 -17.49
CA MET A 116 -21.26 5.08 -16.29
C MET A 116 -21.68 6.51 -15.92
N ILE A 117 -22.31 6.66 -14.78
CA ILE A 117 -22.69 7.97 -14.22
C ILE A 117 -21.67 8.32 -13.13
N ILE A 118 -20.79 9.25 -13.40
CA ILE A 118 -19.73 9.70 -12.50
C ILE A 118 -20.13 11.00 -11.81
N ASP A 119 -19.94 11.07 -10.51
CA ASP A 119 -20.02 12.31 -9.74
C ASP A 119 -18.73 13.13 -9.99
N ALA A 120 -18.86 14.14 -10.85
CA ALA A 120 -17.73 14.97 -11.25
C ALA A 120 -17.06 15.69 -10.06
N LYS A 121 -17.85 16.08 -9.05
CA LYS A 121 -17.32 16.75 -7.86
C LYS A 121 -16.44 15.78 -7.05
N ARG A 122 -16.92 14.58 -6.79
CA ARG A 122 -16.14 13.55 -6.06
C ARG A 122 -14.91 13.12 -6.83
N MET A 123 -15.03 13.05 -8.15
CA MET A 123 -13.87 12.73 -8.98
C MET A 123 -12.81 13.82 -8.94
N LEU A 124 -13.22 15.09 -8.96
CA LEU A 124 -12.32 16.22 -8.83
C LEU A 124 -11.65 16.25 -7.45
N GLU A 125 -12.41 16.03 -6.39
CA GLU A 125 -11.89 15.93 -5.01
C GLU A 125 -10.84 14.82 -4.89
N TRP A 126 -11.08 13.68 -5.55
CA TRP A 126 -10.13 12.58 -5.58
C TRP A 126 -8.82 12.96 -6.27
N TYR A 127 -8.88 13.59 -7.44
CA TYR A 127 -7.68 14.02 -8.17
C TYR A 127 -6.96 15.17 -7.47
N SER A 128 -7.68 16.10 -6.87
CA SER A 128 -7.07 17.15 -6.04
C SER A 128 -6.32 16.54 -4.84
N ALA A 129 -6.85 15.49 -4.25
CA ALA A 129 -6.13 14.76 -3.19
C ALA A 129 -4.86 14.04 -3.71
N ALA A 130 -4.77 13.75 -5.02
CA ALA A 130 -3.57 13.17 -5.61
C ALA A 130 -2.45 14.20 -5.79
N ASP A 131 -2.79 15.48 -5.96
CA ASP A 131 -1.80 16.54 -6.14
C ASP A 131 -1.01 16.77 -4.85
N CYS A 132 0.28 16.43 -4.89
CA CYS A 132 1.17 16.59 -3.75
C CYS A 132 1.97 17.90 -3.80
N PHE A 133 1.87 18.67 -4.87
CA PHE A 133 2.60 19.92 -5.01
C PHE A 133 1.92 21.07 -4.25
N ASP A 134 0.67 20.90 -3.86
CA ASP A 134 -0.05 21.82 -2.97
C ASP A 134 0.41 21.74 -1.50
N GLU A 135 1.22 20.74 -1.16
CA GLU A 135 1.69 20.51 0.21
C GLU A 135 3.15 20.96 0.36
N GLU A 136 3.39 22.03 1.08
CA GLU A 136 4.74 22.55 1.32
C GLU A 136 5.70 21.50 1.90
N THR A 137 5.19 20.63 2.76
CA THR A 137 5.95 19.51 3.35
C THR A 137 6.36 18.47 2.31
N CYS A 138 5.54 18.24 1.30
CA CYS A 138 5.85 17.34 0.19
C CYS A 138 6.87 17.95 -0.75
N VAL A 139 6.67 19.22 -1.14
CA VAL A 139 7.56 19.93 -2.08
C VAL A 139 8.99 20.00 -1.54
N LYS A 140 9.16 20.18 -0.23
CA LYS A 140 10.47 20.20 0.44
C LYS A 140 11.02 18.80 0.78
N CYS A 141 10.25 17.74 0.54
CA CYS A 141 10.62 16.39 0.92
C CYS A 141 11.57 15.75 -0.10
N LYS A 142 12.74 15.30 0.34
CA LYS A 142 13.71 14.59 -0.51
C LYS A 142 13.15 13.31 -1.15
N ARG A 143 12.09 12.75 -0.59
CA ARG A 143 11.43 11.52 -1.07
C ARG A 143 10.30 11.79 -2.07
N LEU A 144 10.01 13.04 -2.38
CA LEU A 144 8.91 13.36 -3.30
C LEU A 144 9.01 12.62 -4.64
N PRO A 145 10.20 12.49 -5.27
CA PRO A 145 10.34 11.78 -6.55
C PRO A 145 9.91 10.31 -6.52
N ASP A 146 10.00 9.67 -5.35
CA ASP A 146 9.64 8.26 -5.18
C ASP A 146 8.25 8.09 -4.55
N CYS A 147 7.87 9.01 -3.67
CA CYS A 147 6.67 8.91 -2.84
C CYS A 147 5.43 9.52 -3.50
N PHE A 148 5.58 10.57 -4.30
CA PHE A 148 4.47 11.31 -4.94
C PHE A 148 3.32 11.67 -3.98
N GLY A 149 3.64 12.03 -2.73
CA GLY A 149 2.65 12.41 -1.73
C GLY A 149 1.93 11.25 -1.02
N GLY A 150 2.32 10.00 -1.30
CA GLY A 150 1.79 8.83 -0.60
C GLY A 150 0.40 8.38 -1.07
N CYS A 151 -0.36 7.78 -0.17
CA CYS A 151 -1.67 7.23 -0.49
C CYS A 151 -2.75 8.31 -0.64
N ILE A 152 -3.37 8.39 -1.81
CA ILE A 152 -4.46 9.35 -2.12
C ILE A 152 -5.65 9.17 -1.16
N LEU A 153 -6.00 7.92 -0.84
CA LEU A 153 -7.07 7.61 0.10
C LEU A 153 -6.89 8.36 1.44
N HIS A 154 -5.67 8.40 1.96
CA HIS A 154 -5.40 9.06 3.22
C HIS A 154 -5.68 10.56 3.15
N LYS A 155 -5.27 11.23 2.08
CA LYS A 155 -5.56 12.65 1.87
C LYS A 155 -7.04 12.89 1.65
N SER A 156 -7.68 12.07 0.81
CA SER A 156 -9.09 12.19 0.46
C SER A 156 -10.02 11.97 1.66
N VAL A 157 -9.72 10.97 2.51
CA VAL A 157 -10.61 10.58 3.63
C VAL A 157 -10.28 11.34 4.92
N TYR A 158 -8.98 11.49 5.22
CA TYR A 158 -8.54 12.04 6.51
C TYR A 158 -7.98 13.46 6.42
N GLY A 159 -7.97 14.06 5.22
CA GLY A 159 -7.42 15.40 4.97
C GLY A 159 -5.90 15.51 5.17
N LYS A 160 -5.22 14.40 5.42
CA LYS A 160 -3.78 14.35 5.72
C LYS A 160 -3.07 13.40 4.79
N ARG A 161 -1.85 13.72 4.39
CA ARG A 161 -0.99 12.79 3.69
C ARG A 161 -0.51 11.68 4.62
N ALA A 162 -0.53 10.45 4.14
CA ALA A 162 0.14 9.34 4.81
C ALA A 162 1.63 9.42 4.49
N CYS A 163 2.38 10.18 5.26
CA CYS A 163 3.83 10.06 5.26
C CYS A 163 4.20 8.75 5.91
N THR A 164 4.36 7.71 5.13
CA THR A 164 5.03 6.50 5.60
C THR A 164 6.52 6.83 5.70
N PRO A 165 7.10 6.85 6.91
CA PRO A 165 8.54 7.05 7.07
C PRO A 165 9.34 5.99 6.30
N PHE A 166 8.71 4.89 5.97
CA PHE A 166 9.31 3.75 5.27
C PHE A 166 8.38 3.24 4.21
N ASP A 167 8.82 3.28 2.99
CA ASP A 167 8.40 2.28 2.05
C ASP A 167 9.17 0.99 2.34
N MET A 168 8.66 0.25 3.31
CA MET A 168 9.20 -1.06 3.67
C MET A 168 9.03 -2.10 2.56
N THR A 169 8.54 -1.68 1.40
CA THR A 169 8.43 -2.53 0.23
C THR A 169 9.64 -2.42 -0.67
N SER A 170 10.48 -1.40 -0.50
CA SER A 170 11.70 -1.21 -1.29
C SER A 170 12.90 -1.76 -0.55
N LEU A 171 13.37 -2.93 -0.98
CA LEU A 171 14.64 -3.49 -0.51
C LEU A 171 15.84 -2.61 -0.85
N SER A 172 15.72 -1.67 -1.79
CA SER A 172 16.75 -0.70 -2.13
C SER A 172 17.18 0.19 -0.96
N TYR A 173 16.37 0.29 0.10
CA TYR A 173 16.79 0.95 1.34
C TYR A 173 17.79 0.14 2.17
N PHE A 174 17.87 -1.15 1.92
CA PHE A 174 18.69 -2.07 2.71
C PHE A 174 19.92 -2.56 1.96
N TYR A 175 19.89 -2.50 0.64
CA TYR A 175 20.89 -3.09 -0.23
C TYR A 175 21.18 -2.15 -1.43
N ASP A 176 21.87 -1.04 -1.17
CA ASP A 176 22.58 -0.28 -2.19
C ASP A 176 23.93 -0.91 -2.53
#